data_ddb73bc0348a350e6ee6e1ebcc8e4926
#
_entry.id   ddb73bc0348a350e6ee6e1ebcc8e4926
#
_cell.length_a   1.000
_cell.length_b   1.000
_cell.length_c   1.000
_cell.angle_alpha   90.00
_cell.angle_beta   90.00
_cell.angle_gamma   90.00
#
_symmetry.space_group_name_H-M   'P 1'
#
loop_
_entity.id
_entity.type
_entity.pdbx_description
1 polymer ?
#
loop_
_entity_poly.entity_id
_entity_poly.type
_entity_poly.pdbx_seq_one_letter_code
_entity_poly.pdbx_strand_id
1 'polypeptide(L)'
;MKIGDHIPTFSLEDNKGNWFNSDEFLNKKYFVLFFYPMDFTPTCTKEVCEFRDVNADFKSLDAVVVGINGQSTSSHEKFYTKHQLNFPLLSDKGGKLSKRLGIKKTFGLITPRETFVFNKEGKLIKHIASSAAAIHIDGALEAIKKDQEN
;
A
#
# COMPACT_ATOMS: atom_id res chain seq x y z
N MET A 1 -4.24 14.79 1.10
CA MET A 1 -5.47 13.99 1.00
C MET A 1 -6.17 13.95 2.34
N LYS A 2 -7.47 14.07 2.34
CA LYS A 2 -8.29 14.13 3.56
C LYS A 2 -9.22 12.94 3.65
N ILE A 3 -9.64 12.58 4.86
CA ILE A 3 -10.67 11.55 5.06
C ILE A 3 -11.90 11.90 4.23
N GLY A 4 -12.40 10.94 3.48
CA GLY A 4 -13.54 11.11 2.56
C GLY A 4 -13.13 11.40 1.12
N ASP A 5 -11.89 11.78 0.85
CA ASP A 5 -11.41 12.00 -0.51
C ASP A 5 -11.40 10.68 -1.30
N HIS A 6 -11.70 10.78 -2.59
CA HIS A 6 -11.75 9.60 -3.45
C HIS A 6 -10.35 9.18 -3.89
N ILE A 7 -10.12 7.85 -3.94
CA ILE A 7 -8.89 7.28 -4.48
C ILE A 7 -8.72 7.74 -5.94
N PRO A 8 -7.55 8.26 -6.32
CA PRO A 8 -7.31 8.57 -7.72
C PRO A 8 -7.26 7.29 -8.54
N THR A 9 -7.79 7.34 -9.76
CA THR A 9 -7.62 6.23 -10.71
C THR A 9 -6.15 6.13 -11.10
N PHE A 10 -5.57 4.94 -10.96
CA PHE A 10 -4.18 4.74 -11.33
C PHE A 10 -3.93 3.35 -11.90
N SER A 11 -2.88 3.25 -12.69
CA SER A 11 -2.35 1.99 -13.21
C SER A 11 -0.85 1.99 -13.01
N LEU A 12 -0.32 1.00 -12.31
CA LEU A 12 1.11 0.84 -12.07
C LEU A 12 1.52 -0.60 -12.36
N GLU A 13 2.74 -0.78 -12.84
CA GLU A 13 3.28 -2.13 -13.05
C GLU A 13 3.61 -2.78 -11.72
N ASP A 14 3.22 -4.05 -11.58
CA ASP A 14 3.57 -4.84 -10.39
C ASP A 14 4.95 -5.50 -10.57
N ASN A 15 5.36 -6.26 -9.56
CA ASN A 15 6.65 -6.94 -9.52
C ASN A 15 6.86 -7.94 -10.67
N LYS A 16 5.79 -8.42 -11.31
CA LYS A 16 5.86 -9.35 -12.44
C LYS A 16 5.71 -8.66 -13.79
N GLY A 17 5.61 -7.32 -13.79
CA GLY A 17 5.44 -6.54 -15.00
C GLY A 17 4.01 -6.45 -15.50
N ASN A 18 3.05 -6.97 -14.74
CA ASN A 18 1.63 -6.84 -15.08
C ASN A 18 1.09 -5.51 -14.56
N TRP A 19 0.04 -5.00 -15.21
CA TRP A 19 -0.56 -3.74 -14.79
C TRP A 19 -1.57 -3.97 -13.67
N PHE A 20 -1.39 -3.24 -12.57
CA PHE A 20 -2.38 -3.17 -11.51
C PHE A 20 -3.24 -1.93 -11.75
N ASN A 21 -4.53 -2.13 -11.98
CA ASN A 21 -5.48 -1.05 -12.26
C ASN A 21 -6.43 -0.89 -11.07
N SER A 22 -6.46 0.29 -10.47
CA SER A 22 -7.29 0.54 -9.29
C SER A 22 -8.79 0.32 -9.58
N ASP A 23 -9.25 0.65 -10.79
CA ASP A 23 -10.66 0.51 -11.17
C ASP A 23 -11.18 -0.93 -11.13
N GLU A 24 -10.30 -1.92 -11.26
CA GLU A 24 -10.70 -3.34 -11.21
C GLU A 24 -11.24 -3.74 -9.83
N PHE A 25 -10.84 -3.03 -8.79
CA PHE A 25 -11.23 -3.35 -7.41
C PHE A 25 -12.27 -2.39 -6.83
N LEU A 26 -12.55 -1.30 -7.53
CA LEU A 26 -13.51 -0.30 -7.06
C LEU A 26 -14.90 -0.93 -6.95
N ASN A 27 -15.59 -0.63 -5.85
CA ASN A 27 -16.88 -1.20 -5.47
C ASN A 27 -16.84 -2.71 -5.13
N LYS A 28 -15.66 -3.29 -5.04
CA LYS A 28 -15.47 -4.73 -4.76
C LYS A 28 -14.62 -4.96 -3.51
N LYS A 29 -13.57 -4.17 -3.33
CA LYS A 29 -12.57 -4.39 -2.27
C LYS A 29 -12.22 -3.10 -1.56
N TYR A 30 -11.86 -3.22 -0.28
CA TYR A 30 -11.11 -2.19 0.42
C TYR A 30 -9.70 -2.15 -0.16
N PHE A 31 -9.08 -0.96 -0.17
CA PHE A 31 -7.70 -0.79 -0.62
C PHE A 31 -6.81 -0.47 0.57
N VAL A 32 -5.70 -1.19 0.69
CA VAL A 32 -4.63 -0.84 1.61
C VAL A 32 -3.39 -0.57 0.78
N LEU A 33 -3.08 0.71 0.58
CA LEU A 33 -1.91 1.14 -0.17
C LEU A 33 -0.85 1.55 0.84
N PHE A 34 0.22 0.77 0.99
CA PHE A 34 1.29 1.18 1.87
C PHE A 34 2.52 1.60 1.07
N PHE A 35 2.95 2.84 1.30
CA PHE A 35 4.15 3.39 0.70
C PHE A 35 5.31 3.19 1.67
N TYR A 36 6.44 2.72 1.17
CA TYR A 36 7.63 2.47 1.96
C TYR A 36 8.88 2.94 1.21
N PRO A 37 9.95 3.31 1.93
CA PRO A 37 11.10 3.97 1.30
C PRO A 37 11.84 3.12 0.27
N MET A 38 12.16 1.86 0.58
CA MET A 38 13.09 1.06 -0.23
C MET A 38 12.95 -0.43 0.01
N ASP A 39 13.08 -1.24 -1.06
CA ASP A 39 13.22 -2.68 -0.92
C ASP A 39 14.52 -3.01 -0.17
N PHE A 40 14.53 -4.14 0.54
CA PHE A 40 15.71 -4.70 1.23
C PHE A 40 16.25 -3.92 2.44
N THR A 41 15.65 -2.81 2.84
CA THR A 41 16.05 -2.17 4.10
C THR A 41 15.42 -2.91 5.28
N PRO A 42 16.06 -2.93 6.50
CA PRO A 42 15.55 -3.73 7.62
C PRO A 42 14.12 -3.40 8.04
N THR A 43 13.78 -2.13 8.22
CA THR A 43 12.45 -1.73 8.66
C THR A 43 11.40 -1.98 7.57
N CYS A 44 11.74 -1.75 6.31
CA CYS A 44 10.83 -2.02 5.19
C CYS A 44 10.60 -3.51 5.03
N THR A 45 11.65 -4.33 5.18
CA THR A 45 11.52 -5.78 5.14
C THR A 45 10.59 -6.27 6.26
N LYS A 46 10.74 -5.72 7.46
CA LYS A 46 9.86 -6.06 8.60
C LYS A 46 8.40 -5.71 8.29
N GLU A 47 8.14 -4.52 7.80
CA GLU A 47 6.77 -4.08 7.46
C GLU A 47 6.14 -4.99 6.40
N VAL A 48 6.86 -5.24 5.32
CA VAL A 48 6.37 -6.05 4.21
C VAL A 48 6.09 -7.48 4.66
N CYS A 49 6.97 -8.05 5.50
CA CYS A 49 6.77 -9.39 6.04
C CYS A 49 5.61 -9.45 7.02
N GLU A 50 5.38 -8.41 7.81
CA GLU A 50 4.23 -8.35 8.71
C GLU A 50 2.92 -8.27 7.92
N PHE A 51 2.86 -7.47 6.85
CA PHE A 51 1.70 -7.47 5.95
C PHE A 51 1.48 -8.84 5.31
N ARG A 52 2.57 -9.50 4.88
CA ARG A 52 2.49 -10.86 4.32
C ARG A 52 1.83 -11.82 5.29
N ASP A 53 2.29 -11.81 6.55
CA ASP A 53 1.85 -12.76 7.57
C ASP A 53 0.37 -12.58 7.93
N VAL A 54 -0.17 -11.37 7.79
CA VAL A 54 -1.58 -11.08 8.10
C VAL A 54 -2.45 -10.86 6.85
N ASN A 55 -1.93 -11.07 5.66
CA ASN A 55 -2.69 -10.80 4.43
C ASN A 55 -3.96 -11.66 4.32
N ALA A 56 -3.97 -12.86 4.90
CA ALA A 56 -5.18 -13.67 4.95
C ALA A 56 -6.30 -12.96 5.72
N ASP A 57 -5.97 -12.22 6.77
CA ASP A 57 -6.94 -11.43 7.53
C ASP A 57 -7.50 -10.28 6.69
N PHE A 58 -6.64 -9.60 5.93
CA PHE A 58 -7.09 -8.57 5.00
C PHE A 58 -8.01 -9.14 3.93
N LYS A 59 -7.64 -10.28 3.35
CA LYS A 59 -8.48 -10.95 2.33
C LYS A 59 -9.84 -11.36 2.89
N SER A 60 -9.88 -11.81 4.13
CA SER A 60 -11.16 -12.18 4.78
C SER A 60 -12.07 -10.97 5.01
N LEU A 61 -11.52 -9.77 5.02
CA LEU A 61 -12.25 -8.51 5.13
C LEU A 61 -12.55 -7.87 3.77
N ASP A 62 -12.33 -8.60 2.67
CA ASP A 62 -12.45 -8.08 1.30
C ASP A 62 -11.51 -6.91 1.03
N ALA A 63 -10.28 -6.98 1.50
CA ALA A 63 -9.28 -5.94 1.28
C ALA A 63 -8.15 -6.44 0.39
N VAL A 64 -7.69 -5.57 -0.52
CA VAL A 64 -6.49 -5.78 -1.32
C VAL A 64 -5.36 -4.94 -0.74
N VAL A 65 -4.20 -5.57 -0.50
CA VAL A 65 -3.01 -4.92 0.02
C VAL A 65 -1.98 -4.80 -1.10
N VAL A 66 -1.40 -3.62 -1.26
CA VAL A 66 -0.30 -3.41 -2.21
C VAL A 66 0.78 -2.54 -1.58
N GLY A 67 2.04 -2.91 -1.80
CA GLY A 67 3.19 -2.11 -1.39
C GLY A 67 3.68 -1.27 -2.56
N ILE A 68 4.06 -0.02 -2.31
CA ILE A 68 4.37 0.94 -3.38
C ILE A 68 5.63 1.74 -3.04
N ASN A 69 6.55 1.80 -3.97
CA ASN A 69 7.63 2.79 -3.98
C ASN A 69 8.13 3.02 -5.41
N GLY A 70 9.13 3.87 -5.57
CA GLY A 70 9.62 4.27 -6.89
C GLY A 70 10.66 3.33 -7.50
N GLN A 71 10.98 2.21 -6.85
CA GLN A 71 11.98 1.28 -7.38
C GLN A 71 11.43 0.46 -8.55
N SER A 72 12.34 -0.20 -9.28
CA SER A 72 11.99 -0.94 -10.49
C SER A 72 11.20 -2.22 -10.20
N THR A 73 10.50 -2.70 -11.22
CA THR A 73 9.80 -4.00 -11.15
C THR A 73 10.80 -5.14 -10.89
N SER A 74 12.03 -5.02 -11.41
CA SER A 74 13.09 -6.00 -11.17
C SER A 74 13.50 -6.06 -9.69
N SER A 75 13.68 -4.90 -9.05
CA SER A 75 13.96 -4.83 -7.62
C SER A 75 12.81 -5.44 -6.81
N HIS A 76 11.59 -5.07 -7.15
CA HIS A 76 10.38 -5.58 -6.49
C HIS A 76 10.25 -7.09 -6.63
N GLU A 77 10.54 -7.67 -7.81
CA GLU A 77 10.44 -9.12 -8.00
C GLU A 77 11.46 -9.87 -7.15
N LYS A 78 12.68 -9.36 -7.05
CA LYS A 78 13.70 -9.95 -6.18
C LYS A 78 13.28 -9.93 -4.72
N PHE A 79 12.72 -8.81 -4.28
CA PHE A 79 12.23 -8.64 -2.91
C PHE A 79 11.03 -9.53 -2.63
N TYR A 80 10.08 -9.57 -3.55
CA TYR A 80 8.89 -10.42 -3.52
C TYR A 80 9.27 -11.91 -3.38
N THR A 81 10.19 -12.37 -4.23
CA THR A 81 10.62 -13.76 -4.25
C THR A 81 11.39 -14.13 -3.00
N LYS A 82 12.33 -13.28 -2.58
CA LYS A 82 13.16 -13.55 -1.40
C LYS A 82 12.32 -13.73 -0.13
N HIS A 83 11.28 -12.92 0.03
CA HIS A 83 10.46 -12.93 1.24
C HIS A 83 9.12 -13.66 1.05
N GLN A 84 8.94 -14.33 -0.10
CA GLN A 84 7.73 -15.12 -0.39
C GLN A 84 6.45 -14.31 -0.14
N LEU A 85 6.40 -13.11 -0.72
CA LEU A 85 5.27 -12.22 -0.55
C LEU A 85 4.01 -12.77 -1.23
N ASN A 86 2.85 -12.39 -0.75
CA ASN A 86 1.55 -12.85 -1.25
C ASN A 86 0.64 -11.69 -1.65
N PHE A 87 1.22 -10.53 -1.89
CA PHE A 87 0.54 -9.36 -2.44
C PHE A 87 1.51 -8.62 -3.37
N PRO A 88 1.00 -7.87 -4.35
CA PRO A 88 1.87 -7.23 -5.32
C PRO A 88 2.64 -6.02 -4.75
N LEU A 89 3.81 -5.79 -5.32
CA LEU A 89 4.60 -4.57 -5.11
C LEU A 89 4.52 -3.76 -6.39
N LEU A 90 4.16 -2.49 -6.28
CA LEU A 90 3.93 -1.62 -7.43
C LEU A 90 5.08 -0.62 -7.59
N SER A 91 5.47 -0.37 -8.85
CA SER A 91 6.51 0.60 -9.19
C SER A 91 5.87 1.94 -9.53
N ASP A 92 6.02 2.90 -8.61
CA ASP A 92 5.57 4.28 -8.81
C ASP A 92 6.74 5.13 -9.31
N LYS A 93 7.14 4.91 -10.57
CA LYS A 93 8.27 5.61 -11.16
C LYS A 93 8.06 7.12 -11.14
N GLY A 94 9.06 7.83 -10.62
CA GLY A 94 8.99 9.29 -10.50
C GLY A 94 8.06 9.78 -9.41
N GLY A 95 7.45 8.88 -8.65
CA GLY A 95 6.59 9.25 -7.52
C GLY A 95 5.29 9.92 -7.93
N LYS A 96 4.75 9.60 -9.10
CA LYS A 96 3.53 10.25 -9.62
C LYS A 96 2.31 9.98 -8.74
N LEU A 97 2.11 8.74 -8.33
CA LEU A 97 0.98 8.41 -7.45
C LEU A 97 1.17 8.97 -6.06
N SER A 98 2.37 8.84 -5.48
CA SER A 98 2.65 9.38 -4.16
C SER A 98 2.40 10.89 -4.11
N LYS A 99 2.76 11.61 -5.17
CA LYS A 99 2.50 13.05 -5.29
C LYS A 99 1.00 13.35 -5.32
N ARG A 100 0.23 12.56 -6.07
CA ARG A 100 -1.24 12.73 -6.14
C ARG A 100 -1.91 12.50 -4.78
N LEU A 101 -1.35 11.64 -3.94
CA LEU A 101 -1.86 11.39 -2.60
C LEU A 101 -1.34 12.41 -1.57
N GLY A 102 -0.50 13.34 -2.01
CA GLY A 102 0.03 14.38 -1.12
C GLY A 102 1.18 13.95 -0.24
N ILE A 103 1.85 12.84 -0.57
CA ILE A 103 3.02 12.37 0.16
C ILE A 103 4.20 13.29 -0.16
N LYS A 104 4.83 13.83 0.88
CA LYS A 104 6.02 14.67 0.74
C LYS A 104 7.26 13.84 1.01
N LYS A 105 8.18 13.79 0.03
CA LYS A 105 9.44 13.07 0.18
C LYS A 105 10.31 13.71 1.25
N THR A 106 10.90 12.88 2.11
CA THR A 106 11.86 13.34 3.11
C THR A 106 13.12 13.84 2.40
N PHE A 107 13.53 15.07 2.70
CA PHE A 107 14.64 15.76 2.01
C PHE A 107 14.49 15.77 0.49
N GLY A 108 13.26 15.69 -0.02
CA GLY A 108 13.00 15.69 -1.47
C GLY A 108 13.39 14.42 -2.21
N LEU A 109 13.91 13.40 -1.52
CA LEU A 109 14.48 12.21 -2.15
C LEU A 109 13.86 10.88 -1.72
N ILE A 110 13.44 10.76 -0.45
CA ILE A 110 13.01 9.49 0.13
C ILE A 110 11.52 9.50 0.37
N THR A 111 10.80 8.50 -0.16
CA THR A 111 9.38 8.30 0.12
C THR A 111 9.22 7.94 1.60
N PRO A 112 8.44 8.69 2.38
CA PRO A 112 8.19 8.33 3.78
C PRO A 112 7.28 7.10 3.87
N ARG A 113 7.22 6.50 5.05
CA ARG A 113 6.35 5.35 5.31
C ARG A 113 4.95 5.86 5.62
N GLU A 114 4.02 5.67 4.68
CA GLU A 114 2.62 6.10 4.82
C GLU A 114 1.68 5.05 4.26
N THR A 115 0.57 4.82 4.96
CA THR A 115 -0.45 3.88 4.53
C THR A 115 -1.78 4.59 4.37
N PHE A 116 -2.46 4.32 3.27
CA PHE A 116 -3.77 4.86 2.96
C PHE A 116 -4.77 3.70 2.86
N VAL A 117 -5.87 3.81 3.59
CA VAL A 117 -6.94 2.81 3.54
C VAL A 117 -8.18 3.45 2.94
N PHE A 118 -8.67 2.88 1.85
CA PHE A 118 -9.89 3.34 1.18
C PHE A 118 -10.96 2.26 1.33
N ASN A 119 -12.21 2.70 1.48
CA ASN A 119 -13.33 1.76 1.51
C ASN A 119 -13.65 1.24 0.10
N LYS A 120 -14.66 0.38 -0.04
CA LYS A 120 -15.02 -0.22 -1.34
C LYS A 120 -15.46 0.83 -2.36
N GLU A 121 -16.06 1.94 -1.91
CA GLU A 121 -16.44 3.04 -2.77
C GLU A 121 -15.26 3.92 -3.19
N GLY A 122 -14.07 3.66 -2.65
CA GLY A 122 -12.87 4.42 -2.95
C GLY A 122 -12.66 5.65 -2.10
N LYS A 123 -13.39 5.79 -1.00
CA LYS A 123 -13.22 6.94 -0.09
C LYS A 123 -12.18 6.63 0.98
N LEU A 124 -11.30 7.59 1.24
CA LEU A 124 -10.27 7.44 2.27
C LEU A 124 -10.91 7.36 3.65
N ILE A 125 -10.63 6.29 4.39
CA ILE A 125 -11.11 6.08 5.75
C ILE A 125 -10.02 6.15 6.81
N LYS A 126 -8.76 5.99 6.42
CA LYS A 126 -7.62 6.06 7.33
C LYS A 126 -6.35 6.43 6.60
N HIS A 127 -5.55 7.32 7.21
CA HIS A 127 -4.22 7.66 6.74
C HIS A 127 -3.26 7.53 7.92
N ILE A 128 -2.20 6.77 7.74
CA ILE A 128 -1.20 6.49 8.77
C ILE A 128 0.16 6.96 8.27
N ALA A 129 0.80 7.83 9.02
CA ALA A 129 2.14 8.31 8.75
C ALA A 129 2.99 8.04 10.00
N SER A 130 3.88 7.06 9.91
CA SER A 130 4.73 6.66 11.03
C SER A 130 5.93 5.87 10.52
N SER A 131 7.05 5.96 11.22
CA SER A 131 8.22 5.12 10.93
C SER A 131 8.07 3.70 11.49
N ALA A 132 7.12 3.48 12.40
CA ALA A 132 6.91 2.18 13.07
C ALA A 132 6.03 1.26 12.20
N ALA A 133 6.57 0.12 11.78
CA ALA A 133 5.88 -0.81 10.89
C ALA A 133 4.55 -1.33 11.45
N ALA A 134 4.55 -1.77 12.72
CA ALA A 134 3.36 -2.39 13.33
C ALA A 134 2.13 -1.48 13.34
N ILE A 135 2.33 -0.17 13.50
CA ILE A 135 1.23 0.81 13.51
C ILE A 135 0.46 0.80 12.19
N HIS A 136 1.15 0.57 11.07
CA HIS A 136 0.52 0.52 9.75
C HIS A 136 -0.39 -0.68 9.59
N ILE A 137 0.07 -1.85 10.02
CA ILE A 137 -0.70 -3.09 9.90
C ILE A 137 -1.92 -3.06 10.81
N ASP A 138 -1.70 -2.78 12.09
CA ASP A 138 -2.77 -2.77 13.09
C ASP A 138 -3.79 -1.67 12.79
N GLY A 139 -3.32 -0.49 12.41
CA GLY A 139 -4.20 0.63 12.08
C GLY A 139 -5.07 0.37 10.85
N ALA A 140 -4.51 -0.29 9.84
CA ALA A 140 -5.27 -0.63 8.64
C ALA A 140 -6.35 -1.69 8.93
N LEU A 141 -6.00 -2.76 9.66
CA LEU A 141 -6.96 -3.79 10.05
C LEU A 141 -8.09 -3.21 10.89
N GLU A 142 -7.74 -2.41 11.89
CA GLU A 142 -8.73 -1.78 12.77
C GLU A 142 -9.68 -0.86 12.00
N ALA A 143 -9.15 -0.06 11.09
CA ALA A 143 -9.95 0.88 10.29
C ALA A 143 -10.99 0.14 9.43
N ILE A 144 -10.59 -0.96 8.79
CA ILE A 144 -11.50 -1.75 7.96
C ILE A 144 -12.58 -2.42 8.82
N LYS A 145 -12.18 -3.05 9.92
CA LYS A 145 -13.13 -3.71 10.83
C LYS A 145 -14.17 -2.72 11.36
N LYS A 146 -13.70 -1.53 11.76
CA LYS A 146 -14.58 -0.49 12.28
C LYS A 146 -15.55 0.02 11.21
N ASP A 147 -15.07 0.20 9.97
CA ASP A 147 -15.92 0.64 8.87
C ASP A 147 -17.01 -0.39 8.56
N GLN A 148 -16.71 -1.68 8.66
CA GLN A 148 -17.67 -2.76 8.42
C GLN A 148 -18.72 -2.89 9.51
N GLU A 149 -18.47 -2.37 10.70
CA GLU A 149 -19.43 -2.35 11.79
C GLU A 149 -20.50 -1.27 11.64
N ASN A 150 -20.26 -0.30 10.77
CA ASN A 150 -21.15 0.86 10.60
C ASN A 150 -22.22 0.61 9.53
#